data_828effd393c72b52188a91fb7e300615
#
_entry.id   828effd393c72b52188a91fb7e300615
#
_cell.length_a   1.000
_cell.length_b   1.000
_cell.length_c   1.000
_cell.angle_alpha   90.00
_cell.angle_beta   90.00
_cell.angle_gamma   90.00
#
_symmetry.space_group_name_H-M   'P 1'
#
loop_
_entity.id
_entity.type
_entity.pdbx_description
1 polymer ?
#
loop_
_entity_poly.entity_id
_entity_poly.type
_entity_poly.pdbx_seq_one_letter_code
_entity_poly.pdbx_strand_id
1 'polypeptide(L)'
;MVFRFIKIFFVGIIFLNFSTLGKAKDAPSSFADLAEKLMPSVVNISTSQTVVTRSNPFPGFEFPPGSPFEDMFKDFGTPQKKKAYALGSGFIIDSSGIIVTNNHVIKEAEDILVRIEGGQEYEAKVIGADPLSDLAILKIKSNEKFKPVKFGDSDKARIGDWVIAIGNPLGLSGTVTAGIISARNRNIGMARYEDFIQTDASINQGNSGGPLFNVDGDVIGINTAIFGRQGNIGIGFSIPSNNAKKVIDQLIKYGETKRGWLGVRIQNVTKEIADAGKLDKPRGALVQDLAAGGPSEKGGLKAGDIILEFDGKFINDVKELIWIVAQTEVGKIVEVKVLRNQREVIKKIKIGRLETSKDFNIKKAEEHKSKVIEGLKITVRALTNEDIEARNLPKGTTGAVITKIENESPINYLNVNNIIIEAQKKKIKTIGDLKNIVNSALRSTDKTILITIYNNQSQRRYI
;
A
#
# COMPACT_ATOMS: atom_id res chain seq x y z
N MET A 1 67.24 45.17 -52.43
CA MET A 1 67.00 44.89 -51.02
C MET A 1 65.48 45.04 -50.76
N VAL A 2 64.76 43.91 -50.85
CA VAL A 2 63.30 43.92 -50.88
C VAL A 2 62.79 43.35 -49.55
N PHE A 3 62.18 44.19 -48.75
CA PHE A 3 61.49 43.75 -47.47
C PHE A 3 60.06 43.36 -47.83
N ARG A 4 59.74 42.05 -47.72
CA ARG A 4 58.38 41.54 -47.80
C ARG A 4 57.72 41.61 -46.42
N PHE A 5 56.68 42.42 -46.27
CA PHE A 5 55.79 42.41 -45.12
C PHE A 5 54.79 41.25 -45.25
N ILE A 6 54.87 40.28 -44.30
CA ILE A 6 53.88 39.21 -44.15
C ILE A 6 52.83 39.77 -43.16
N LYS A 7 51.63 40.00 -43.66
CA LYS A 7 50.47 40.31 -42.83
C LYS A 7 49.91 38.99 -42.31
N ILE A 8 50.09 38.72 -40.99
CA ILE A 8 49.44 37.63 -40.32
C ILE A 8 48.02 38.06 -39.99
N PHE A 9 47.05 37.43 -40.66
CA PHE A 9 45.63 37.60 -40.40
C PHE A 9 45.24 36.69 -39.22
N PHE A 10 45.09 37.26 -38.02
CA PHE A 10 44.58 36.55 -36.85
C PHE A 10 43.06 36.46 -36.99
N VAL A 11 42.52 35.32 -37.44
CA VAL A 11 41.10 35.00 -37.37
C VAL A 11 40.82 34.46 -35.99
N GLY A 12 40.37 35.36 -35.08
CA GLY A 12 39.84 34.95 -33.79
C GLY A 12 38.52 34.22 -33.98
N ILE A 13 38.54 32.90 -33.90
CA ILE A 13 37.32 32.11 -33.78
C ILE A 13 36.81 32.28 -32.35
N ILE A 14 35.84 33.15 -32.16
CA ILE A 14 35.06 33.24 -30.95
C ILE A 14 34.15 32.02 -30.92
N PHE A 15 34.55 30.95 -30.21
CA PHE A 15 33.65 29.89 -29.76
C PHE A 15 32.66 30.49 -28.75
N LEU A 16 31.53 30.94 -29.26
CA LEU A 16 30.34 31.13 -28.43
C LEU A 16 29.92 29.74 -27.89
N ASN A 17 30.46 29.38 -26.72
CA ASN A 17 29.89 28.34 -25.91
C ASN A 17 28.47 28.79 -25.54
N PHE A 18 27.48 28.44 -26.34
CA PHE A 18 26.11 28.36 -25.87
C PHE A 18 26.06 27.20 -24.86
N SER A 19 26.53 27.46 -23.65
CA SER A 19 26.10 26.69 -22.50
C SER A 19 24.58 26.88 -22.44
N THR A 20 23.83 25.92 -22.88
CA THR A 20 22.43 25.77 -22.48
C THR A 20 22.51 25.53 -20.99
N LEU A 21 22.61 26.62 -20.23
CA LEU A 21 22.28 26.63 -18.82
C LEU A 21 20.87 26.06 -18.75
N GLY A 22 20.78 24.79 -18.40
CA GLY A 22 19.51 24.20 -17.98
C GLY A 22 19.00 25.13 -16.87
N LYS A 23 18.04 26.00 -17.21
CA LYS A 23 17.38 26.84 -16.21
C LYS A 23 16.84 25.88 -15.17
N ALA A 24 17.46 25.87 -13.99
CA ALA A 24 16.78 25.36 -12.80
C ALA A 24 15.45 26.09 -12.79
N LYS A 25 14.33 25.36 -12.70
CA LYS A 25 13.03 26.00 -12.55
C LYS A 25 13.10 26.76 -11.22
N ASP A 26 13.02 28.10 -11.30
CA ASP A 26 12.99 28.96 -10.12
C ASP A 26 11.80 28.53 -9.21
N ALA A 27 11.94 28.73 -7.91
CA ALA A 27 10.82 28.51 -7.01
C ALA A 27 9.63 29.37 -7.46
N PRO A 28 8.42 28.84 -7.58
CA PRO A 28 7.26 29.62 -7.94
C PRO A 28 7.06 30.78 -6.95
N SER A 29 6.82 31.99 -7.44
CA SER A 29 6.53 33.15 -6.60
C SER A 29 5.23 32.98 -5.80
N SER A 30 4.29 32.21 -6.34
CA SER A 30 3.02 31.84 -5.72
C SER A 30 2.48 30.57 -6.37
N PHE A 31 1.70 29.81 -5.62
CA PHE A 31 0.91 28.67 -6.13
C PHE A 31 -0.58 29.03 -6.29
N ALA A 32 -0.99 30.27 -6.04
CA ALA A 32 -2.40 30.67 -5.99
C ALA A 32 -3.13 30.39 -7.30
N ASP A 33 -2.60 30.87 -8.44
CA ASP A 33 -3.24 30.67 -9.75
C ASP A 33 -3.34 29.19 -10.13
N LEU A 34 -2.31 28.40 -9.78
CA LEU A 34 -2.30 26.97 -10.05
C LEU A 34 -3.34 26.24 -9.17
N ALA A 35 -3.42 26.61 -7.90
CA ALA A 35 -4.40 26.05 -6.97
C ALA A 35 -5.83 26.37 -7.43
N GLU A 36 -6.15 27.61 -7.75
CA GLU A 36 -7.45 28.04 -8.28
C GLU A 36 -7.83 27.26 -9.54
N LYS A 37 -6.89 27.02 -10.43
CA LYS A 37 -7.10 26.24 -11.65
C LYS A 37 -7.42 24.76 -11.37
N LEU A 38 -6.81 24.15 -10.34
CA LEU A 38 -6.82 22.71 -10.10
C LEU A 38 -7.88 22.26 -9.07
N MET A 39 -8.21 23.12 -8.10
CA MET A 39 -9.18 22.82 -7.05
C MET A 39 -10.54 22.30 -7.56
N PRO A 40 -11.11 22.82 -8.66
CA PRO A 40 -12.39 22.32 -9.19
C PRO A 40 -12.37 20.85 -9.61
N SER A 41 -11.20 20.29 -9.82
CA SER A 41 -11.03 18.88 -10.20
C SER A 41 -10.77 17.95 -9.01
N VAL A 42 -10.57 18.51 -7.80
CA VAL A 42 -10.33 17.74 -6.57
C VAL A 42 -11.62 17.66 -5.76
N VAL A 43 -11.97 16.46 -5.33
CA VAL A 43 -13.23 16.20 -4.67
C VAL A 43 -13.04 15.68 -3.26
N ASN A 44 -14.01 15.98 -2.39
CA ASN A 44 -14.16 15.28 -1.11
C ASN A 44 -14.92 13.98 -1.34
N ILE A 45 -14.50 12.93 -0.65
CA ILE A 45 -15.19 11.64 -0.63
C ILE A 45 -15.58 11.36 0.81
N SER A 46 -16.90 11.27 1.02
CA SER A 46 -17.51 10.88 2.28
C SER A 46 -18.10 9.49 2.14
N THR A 47 -17.75 8.60 3.02
CA THR A 47 -18.28 7.24 3.04
C THR A 47 -19.03 6.99 4.33
N SER A 48 -20.13 6.24 4.26
CA SER A 48 -20.87 5.78 5.43
C SER A 48 -20.81 4.27 5.55
N GLN A 49 -20.69 3.80 6.80
CA GLN A 49 -20.70 2.40 7.16
C GLN A 49 -21.52 2.19 8.43
N THR A 50 -22.36 1.17 8.44
CA THR A 50 -23.11 0.78 9.62
C THR A 50 -22.25 -0.04 10.57
N VAL A 51 -21.86 0.55 11.69
CA VAL A 51 -21.12 -0.14 12.75
C VAL A 51 -22.09 -0.55 13.84
N VAL A 52 -22.11 -1.84 14.15
CA VAL A 52 -22.91 -2.35 15.28
C VAL A 52 -22.12 -2.16 16.57
N THR A 53 -22.44 -1.14 17.35
CA THR A 53 -21.82 -0.86 18.62
C THR A 53 -22.70 -1.44 19.74
N ARG A 54 -22.16 -2.36 20.53
CA ARG A 54 -22.80 -2.78 21.79
C ARG A 54 -22.30 -1.86 22.89
N SER A 55 -23.08 -0.86 23.22
CA SER A 55 -22.80 0.01 24.36
C SER A 55 -23.43 -0.65 25.59
N ASN A 56 -22.63 -1.38 26.35
CA ASN A 56 -23.02 -1.76 27.73
C ASN A 56 -22.21 -0.87 28.69
N PRO A 57 -22.81 0.16 29.29
CA PRO A 57 -22.12 1.05 30.24
C PRO A 57 -21.67 0.33 31.50
N PHE A 58 -22.19 -0.90 31.76
CA PHE A 58 -21.80 -1.75 32.88
C PHE A 58 -21.45 -3.16 32.39
N PRO A 59 -20.25 -3.38 31.77
CA PRO A 59 -19.87 -4.69 31.30
C PRO A 59 -19.80 -5.70 32.44
N GLY A 60 -20.68 -6.70 32.42
CA GLY A 60 -20.70 -7.79 33.40
C GLY A 60 -21.61 -7.59 34.59
N PHE A 61 -22.45 -6.54 34.61
CA PHE A 61 -23.52 -6.39 35.59
C PHE A 61 -24.83 -6.88 34.98
N GLU A 62 -25.35 -7.98 35.46
CA GLU A 62 -26.71 -8.46 35.17
C GLU A 62 -27.60 -8.05 36.33
N PHE A 63 -28.61 -7.26 36.07
CA PHE A 63 -29.58 -6.91 37.08
C PHE A 63 -30.45 -8.13 37.40
N PRO A 64 -30.79 -8.38 38.69
CA PRO A 64 -31.68 -9.47 39.06
C PRO A 64 -33.00 -9.36 38.28
N PRO A 65 -33.56 -10.47 37.79
CA PRO A 65 -34.85 -10.48 37.11
C PRO A 65 -35.95 -9.85 37.99
N GLY A 66 -36.71 -8.89 37.42
CA GLY A 66 -37.76 -8.16 38.13
C GLY A 66 -37.28 -6.92 38.91
N SER A 67 -36.01 -6.52 38.77
CA SER A 67 -35.50 -5.28 39.34
C SER A 67 -36.10 -4.08 38.64
N PRO A 68 -36.47 -2.96 39.31
CA PRO A 68 -36.90 -1.73 38.68
C PRO A 68 -35.90 -1.12 37.73
N PHE A 69 -34.65 -1.55 37.79
CA PHE A 69 -33.56 -1.12 36.90
C PHE A 69 -33.43 -1.99 35.64
N GLU A 70 -34.02 -3.19 35.64
CA GLU A 70 -33.97 -4.09 34.47
C GLU A 70 -34.57 -3.42 33.23
N ASP A 71 -35.74 -2.81 33.36
CA ASP A 71 -36.42 -2.14 32.26
C ASP A 71 -35.71 -0.85 31.82
N MET A 72 -35.12 -0.11 32.77
CA MET A 72 -34.36 1.11 32.47
C MET A 72 -33.05 0.83 31.74
N PHE A 73 -32.45 -0.37 31.90
CA PHE A 73 -31.17 -0.75 31.31
C PHE A 73 -31.29 -1.80 30.19
N LYS A 74 -32.49 -2.31 29.89
CA LYS A 74 -32.75 -3.24 28.77
C LYS A 74 -32.27 -2.65 27.43
N ASP A 75 -32.44 -1.36 27.22
CA ASP A 75 -32.04 -0.68 26.00
C ASP A 75 -30.51 -0.46 25.86
N PHE A 76 -29.77 -0.48 26.97
CA PHE A 76 -28.31 -0.30 26.97
C PHE A 76 -27.52 -1.53 26.48
N GLY A 77 -28.13 -2.72 26.49
CA GLY A 77 -27.52 -3.95 25.96
C GLY A 77 -27.87 -4.25 24.51
N THR A 78 -28.79 -3.51 23.90
CA THR A 78 -29.19 -3.72 22.54
C THR A 78 -28.09 -3.25 21.58
N PRO A 79 -27.76 -4.04 20.54
CA PRO A 79 -26.81 -3.62 19.51
C PRO A 79 -27.34 -2.38 18.80
N GLN A 80 -26.75 -1.22 19.09
CA GLN A 80 -27.11 0.02 18.35
C GLN A 80 -26.32 0.08 17.05
N LYS A 81 -27.02 0.19 15.94
CA LYS A 81 -26.44 0.50 14.65
C LYS A 81 -26.10 1.99 14.61
N LYS A 82 -24.82 2.33 14.62
CA LYS A 82 -24.37 3.71 14.39
C LYS A 82 -23.73 3.81 13.02
N LYS A 83 -24.04 4.90 12.29
CA LYS A 83 -23.30 5.20 11.07
C LYS A 83 -21.95 5.82 11.44
N ALA A 84 -20.88 5.16 11.03
CA ALA A 84 -19.53 5.72 11.05
C ALA A 84 -19.26 6.36 9.68
N TYR A 85 -18.59 7.51 9.69
CA TYR A 85 -18.21 8.22 8.49
C TYR A 85 -16.69 8.23 8.36
N ALA A 86 -16.19 7.97 7.16
CA ALA A 86 -14.81 8.21 6.80
C ALA A 86 -14.73 9.29 5.73
N LEU A 87 -13.65 10.06 5.76
CA LEU A 87 -13.43 11.19 4.85
C LEU A 87 -12.08 11.01 4.14
N GLY A 88 -12.08 11.28 2.85
CA GLY A 88 -10.90 11.29 2.01
C GLY A 88 -11.05 12.26 0.85
N SER A 89 -10.09 12.23 -0.03
CA SER A 89 -10.08 13.01 -1.26
C SER A 89 -10.05 12.11 -2.48
N GLY A 90 -10.35 12.70 -3.63
CA GLY A 90 -10.18 12.11 -4.93
C GLY A 90 -10.01 13.20 -5.97
N PHE A 91 -9.83 12.82 -7.21
CA PHE A 91 -9.76 13.77 -8.31
C PHE A 91 -10.35 13.20 -9.59
N ILE A 92 -10.91 14.11 -10.38
CA ILE A 92 -11.64 13.80 -11.61
C ILE A 92 -10.64 13.63 -12.75
N ILE A 93 -10.68 12.51 -13.45
CA ILE A 93 -9.77 12.18 -14.57
C ILE A 93 -10.47 12.18 -15.94
N ASP A 94 -11.79 12.23 -15.93
CA ASP A 94 -12.60 12.25 -17.15
C ASP A 94 -13.82 13.15 -16.97
N SER A 95 -14.21 13.88 -18.03
CA SER A 95 -15.32 14.85 -17.98
C SER A 95 -16.67 14.21 -17.68
N SER A 96 -16.80 12.91 -17.83
CA SER A 96 -18.03 12.20 -17.43
C SER A 96 -18.12 11.93 -15.92
N GLY A 97 -17.10 12.30 -15.12
CA GLY A 97 -17.10 12.13 -13.68
C GLY A 97 -16.49 10.78 -13.22
N ILE A 98 -15.43 10.33 -13.87
CA ILE A 98 -14.58 9.25 -13.37
C ILE A 98 -13.58 9.85 -12.40
N ILE A 99 -13.49 9.26 -11.21
CA ILE A 99 -12.68 9.75 -10.08
C ILE A 99 -11.69 8.67 -9.65
N VAL A 100 -10.48 9.10 -9.38
CA VAL A 100 -9.44 8.30 -8.72
C VAL A 100 -9.39 8.64 -7.25
N THR A 101 -9.27 7.62 -6.41
CA THR A 101 -9.03 7.73 -4.97
C THR A 101 -8.26 6.53 -4.44
N ASN A 102 -7.97 6.48 -3.13
CA ASN A 102 -7.43 5.29 -2.50
C ASN A 102 -8.51 4.25 -2.18
N ASN A 103 -8.11 2.97 -2.24
CA ASN A 103 -9.01 1.88 -1.84
C ASN A 103 -9.38 1.95 -0.35
N HIS A 104 -8.44 2.32 0.54
CA HIS A 104 -8.73 2.41 1.97
C HIS A 104 -9.78 3.49 2.30
N VAL A 105 -9.95 4.52 1.45
CA VAL A 105 -10.98 5.57 1.63
C VAL A 105 -12.38 5.01 1.45
N ILE A 106 -12.55 4.03 0.54
CA ILE A 106 -13.86 3.48 0.18
C ILE A 106 -14.09 2.06 0.69
N LYS A 107 -13.09 1.50 1.39
CA LYS A 107 -13.16 0.14 1.92
C LYS A 107 -14.33 0.03 2.91
N GLU A 108 -15.15 -1.00 2.73
CA GLU A 108 -16.32 -1.30 3.57
C GLU A 108 -17.43 -0.21 3.55
N ALA A 109 -17.38 0.74 2.59
CA ALA A 109 -18.40 1.76 2.43
C ALA A 109 -19.72 1.14 1.93
N GLU A 110 -20.82 1.48 2.62
CA GLU A 110 -22.20 1.17 2.15
C GLU A 110 -22.66 2.23 1.16
N ASP A 111 -22.41 3.51 1.49
CA ASP A 111 -22.71 4.65 0.63
C ASP A 111 -21.45 5.48 0.38
N ILE A 112 -21.31 6.01 -0.82
CA ILE A 112 -20.22 6.90 -1.20
C ILE A 112 -20.81 8.17 -1.78
N LEU A 113 -20.54 9.29 -1.11
CA LEU A 113 -20.90 10.63 -1.55
C LEU A 113 -19.65 11.39 -1.96
N VAL A 114 -19.71 12.02 -3.12
CA VAL A 114 -18.66 12.87 -3.65
C VAL A 114 -19.15 14.31 -3.64
N ARG A 115 -18.40 15.18 -2.96
CA ARG A 115 -18.65 16.61 -2.94
C ARG A 115 -17.59 17.33 -3.78
N ILE A 116 -18.05 18.11 -4.75
CA ILE A 116 -17.18 18.96 -5.58
C ILE A 116 -17.02 20.35 -4.96
N GLU A 117 -16.13 21.14 -5.54
CA GLU A 117 -16.05 22.58 -5.23
C GLU A 117 -17.41 23.25 -5.43
N GLY A 118 -17.77 24.18 -4.54
CA GLY A 118 -19.12 24.79 -4.53
C GLY A 118 -20.17 24.03 -3.71
N GLY A 119 -19.81 22.86 -3.15
CA GLY A 119 -20.63 22.15 -2.16
C GLY A 119 -21.66 21.17 -2.72
N GLN A 120 -21.77 21.04 -4.05
CA GLN A 120 -22.70 20.09 -4.68
C GLN A 120 -22.27 18.64 -4.43
N GLU A 121 -23.22 17.78 -4.05
CA GLU A 121 -22.99 16.37 -3.71
C GLU A 121 -23.58 15.43 -4.76
N TYR A 122 -22.87 14.35 -5.01
CA TYR A 122 -23.26 13.30 -5.94
C TYR A 122 -23.07 11.91 -5.32
N GLU A 123 -24.00 11.02 -5.58
CA GLU A 123 -23.76 9.61 -5.35
C GLU A 123 -22.70 9.08 -6.31
N ALA A 124 -21.78 8.27 -5.80
CA ALA A 124 -20.79 7.61 -6.61
C ALA A 124 -20.87 6.09 -6.46
N LYS A 125 -20.57 5.39 -7.56
CA LYS A 125 -20.43 3.94 -7.59
C LYS A 125 -18.99 3.55 -7.79
N VAL A 126 -18.58 2.49 -7.14
CA VAL A 126 -17.25 1.88 -7.36
C VAL A 126 -17.27 1.17 -8.72
N ILE A 127 -16.39 1.59 -9.65
CA ILE A 127 -16.13 0.89 -10.91
C ILE A 127 -15.19 -0.27 -10.67
N GLY A 128 -14.15 -0.06 -9.87
CA GLY A 128 -13.18 -1.07 -9.52
C GLY A 128 -12.29 -0.60 -8.39
N ALA A 129 -11.73 -1.56 -7.65
CA ALA A 129 -10.82 -1.28 -6.55
C ALA A 129 -9.70 -2.33 -6.50
N ASP A 130 -8.53 -1.89 -6.11
CA ASP A 130 -7.34 -2.73 -5.96
C ASP A 130 -6.69 -2.51 -4.60
N PRO A 131 -6.92 -3.41 -3.64
CA PRO A 131 -6.32 -3.32 -2.32
C PRO A 131 -4.78 -3.42 -2.32
N LEU A 132 -4.18 -4.07 -3.32
CA LEU A 132 -2.73 -4.28 -3.36
C LEU A 132 -1.94 -3.03 -3.77
N SER A 133 -2.55 -2.13 -4.54
CA SER A 133 -1.98 -0.83 -4.89
C SER A 133 -2.65 0.33 -4.16
N ASP A 134 -3.64 0.03 -3.31
CA ASP A 134 -4.45 1.01 -2.59
C ASP A 134 -5.11 2.05 -3.51
N LEU A 135 -5.64 1.63 -4.67
CA LEU A 135 -6.32 2.47 -5.64
C LEU A 135 -7.77 2.04 -5.85
N ALA A 136 -8.63 3.01 -6.09
CA ALA A 136 -10.02 2.78 -6.45
C ALA A 136 -10.52 3.80 -7.47
N ILE A 137 -11.47 3.37 -8.30
CA ILE A 137 -12.13 4.18 -9.32
C ILE A 137 -13.60 4.28 -8.99
N LEU A 138 -14.07 5.52 -8.92
CA LEU A 138 -15.47 5.85 -8.72
C LEU A 138 -16.08 6.48 -9.97
N LYS A 139 -17.39 6.37 -10.11
CA LYS A 139 -18.19 7.04 -11.13
C LYS A 139 -19.31 7.82 -10.46
N ILE A 140 -19.36 9.12 -10.68
CA ILE A 140 -20.47 9.99 -10.27
C ILE A 140 -21.67 9.75 -11.18
N LYS A 141 -22.86 9.71 -10.59
CA LYS A 141 -24.14 9.73 -11.32
C LYS A 141 -24.53 11.18 -11.60
N SER A 142 -24.16 11.69 -12.76
CA SER A 142 -24.56 13.03 -13.22
C SER A 142 -24.53 13.10 -14.73
N ASN A 143 -25.32 14.00 -15.29
CA ASN A 143 -25.31 14.41 -16.71
C ASN A 143 -24.42 15.64 -16.95
N GLU A 144 -23.86 16.21 -15.90
CA GLU A 144 -22.98 17.36 -15.99
C GLU A 144 -21.59 16.96 -16.50
N LYS A 145 -20.89 17.93 -17.04
CA LYS A 145 -19.50 17.77 -17.44
C LYS A 145 -18.59 18.34 -16.36
N PHE A 146 -17.63 17.55 -15.96
CA PHE A 146 -16.65 17.90 -14.94
C PHE A 146 -15.30 18.28 -15.57
N LYS A 147 -14.49 19.03 -14.85
CA LYS A 147 -13.15 19.42 -15.27
C LYS A 147 -12.14 18.34 -14.87
N PRO A 148 -11.56 17.60 -15.82
CA PRO A 148 -10.57 16.58 -15.48
C PRO A 148 -9.18 17.16 -15.33
N VAL A 149 -8.32 16.50 -14.53
CA VAL A 149 -6.88 16.74 -14.49
C VAL A 149 -6.16 15.86 -15.51
N LYS A 150 -4.89 16.20 -15.76
CA LYS A 150 -4.00 15.39 -16.61
C LYS A 150 -2.97 14.67 -15.76
N PHE A 151 -2.62 13.45 -16.17
CA PHE A 151 -1.48 12.73 -15.59
C PHE A 151 -0.20 13.20 -16.23
N GLY A 152 0.78 13.56 -15.41
CA GLY A 152 2.16 13.79 -15.77
C GLY A 152 2.99 12.51 -15.73
N ASP A 153 4.21 12.60 -16.18
CA ASP A 153 5.20 11.52 -16.20
C ASP A 153 6.01 11.53 -14.90
N SER A 154 5.64 10.67 -13.94
CA SER A 154 6.33 10.58 -12.65
C SER A 154 7.78 10.11 -12.74
N ASP A 155 8.18 9.46 -13.85
CA ASP A 155 9.56 8.99 -14.00
C ASP A 155 10.52 10.14 -14.33
N LYS A 156 10.00 11.26 -14.88
CA LYS A 156 10.76 12.50 -15.10
C LYS A 156 10.85 13.40 -13.87
N ALA A 157 10.05 13.16 -12.86
CA ALA A 157 10.08 13.94 -11.63
C ALA A 157 11.38 13.68 -10.85
N ARG A 158 12.04 14.73 -10.37
CA ARG A 158 13.35 14.66 -9.72
C ARG A 158 13.24 15.04 -8.24
N ILE A 159 14.14 14.53 -7.44
CA ILE A 159 14.33 15.00 -6.06
C ILE A 159 14.66 16.50 -6.10
N GLY A 160 13.93 17.29 -5.29
CA GLY A 160 14.03 18.73 -5.26
C GLY A 160 13.01 19.48 -6.13
N ASP A 161 12.29 18.81 -7.04
CA ASP A 161 11.23 19.46 -7.81
C ASP A 161 10.05 19.83 -6.90
N TRP A 162 9.50 21.04 -7.10
CA TRP A 162 8.32 21.53 -6.37
C TRP A 162 7.08 20.72 -6.70
N VAL A 163 6.29 20.46 -5.67
CA VAL A 163 5.01 19.73 -5.77
C VAL A 163 3.95 20.38 -4.92
N ILE A 164 2.68 20.19 -5.33
CA ILE A 164 1.51 20.68 -4.62
C ILE A 164 0.59 19.49 -4.35
N ALA A 165 0.27 19.26 -3.09
CA ALA A 165 -0.76 18.31 -2.71
C ALA A 165 -2.06 19.07 -2.48
N ILE A 166 -3.12 18.66 -3.16
CA ILE A 166 -4.46 19.22 -2.99
C ILE A 166 -5.37 18.12 -2.45
N GLY A 167 -6.08 18.42 -1.38
CA GLY A 167 -7.10 17.56 -0.80
C GLY A 167 -8.33 18.38 -0.43
N ASN A 168 -9.40 17.70 -0.08
CA ASN A 168 -10.61 18.33 0.41
C ASN A 168 -11.07 17.67 1.72
N PRO A 169 -10.23 17.76 2.78
CA PRO A 169 -10.60 17.22 4.08
C PRO A 169 -11.83 17.94 4.61
N LEU A 170 -12.79 17.21 5.15
CA LEU A 170 -14.01 17.73 5.77
C LEU A 170 -15.03 18.40 4.81
N GLY A 171 -14.75 18.48 3.51
CA GLY A 171 -15.69 19.09 2.54
C GLY A 171 -15.94 20.59 2.74
N LEU A 172 -15.07 21.29 3.52
CA LEU A 172 -15.22 22.70 3.85
C LEU A 172 -14.65 23.65 2.78
N SER A 173 -13.69 23.21 2.05
CA SER A 173 -13.03 23.77 0.83
C SER A 173 -11.69 23.07 0.65
N GLY A 174 -11.13 23.13 -0.57
CA GLY A 174 -9.86 22.47 -0.86
C GLY A 174 -8.73 22.97 0.04
N THR A 175 -7.92 22.05 0.53
CA THR A 175 -6.68 22.35 1.26
C THR A 175 -5.51 22.14 0.33
N VAL A 176 -4.65 23.16 0.24
CA VAL A 176 -3.46 23.14 -0.61
C VAL A 176 -2.23 23.16 0.29
N THR A 177 -1.32 22.22 0.06
CA THR A 177 0.00 22.21 0.69
C THR A 177 1.07 22.09 -0.39
N ALA A 178 2.21 22.77 -0.19
CA ALA A 178 3.33 22.75 -1.12
C ALA A 178 4.59 22.22 -0.43
N GLY A 179 5.46 21.62 -1.20
CA GLY A 179 6.74 21.08 -0.77
C GLY A 179 7.54 20.62 -1.98
N ILE A 180 8.49 19.74 -1.76
CA ILE A 180 9.33 19.16 -2.80
C ILE A 180 9.25 17.63 -2.83
N ILE A 181 9.72 17.04 -3.89
CA ILE A 181 10.03 15.61 -3.90
C ILE A 181 11.28 15.40 -3.05
N SER A 182 11.11 14.80 -1.87
CA SER A 182 12.20 14.53 -0.93
C SER A 182 12.99 13.26 -1.28
N ALA A 183 12.31 12.25 -1.83
CA ALA A 183 12.91 11.01 -2.29
C ALA A 183 12.00 10.28 -3.28
N ARG A 184 12.54 9.27 -3.95
CA ARG A 184 11.82 8.38 -4.87
C ARG A 184 12.10 6.92 -4.53
N ASN A 185 11.29 6.03 -5.09
CA ASN A 185 11.44 4.58 -4.96
C ASN A 185 11.43 4.11 -3.48
N ARG A 186 10.61 4.81 -2.65
CA ARG A 186 10.48 4.47 -1.24
C ARG A 186 9.58 3.25 -1.04
N ASN A 187 10.05 2.37 -0.16
CA ASN A 187 9.29 1.24 0.34
C ASN A 187 9.22 1.36 1.86
N ILE A 188 8.02 1.35 2.41
CA ILE A 188 7.77 1.54 3.84
C ILE A 188 7.23 0.26 4.51
N GLY A 189 7.12 -0.83 3.76
CA GLY A 189 6.76 -2.15 4.26
C GLY A 189 5.26 -2.34 4.57
N MET A 190 4.39 -1.48 4.05
CA MET A 190 2.94 -1.58 4.26
C MET A 190 2.25 -2.48 3.24
N ALA A 191 2.79 -2.55 2.01
CA ALA A 191 2.22 -3.33 0.92
C ALA A 191 3.29 -4.05 0.07
N ARG A 192 2.84 -4.98 -0.78
CA ARG A 192 3.75 -5.79 -1.61
C ARG A 192 4.31 -5.03 -2.81
N TYR A 193 3.57 -4.05 -3.32
CA TYR A 193 3.90 -3.30 -4.55
C TYR A 193 4.11 -1.83 -4.22
N GLU A 194 5.06 -1.57 -3.32
CA GLU A 194 5.39 -0.21 -2.91
C GLU A 194 6.53 0.37 -3.74
N ASP A 195 6.26 1.53 -4.27
CA ASP A 195 7.22 2.39 -4.94
C ASP A 195 6.69 3.81 -4.81
N PHE A 196 7.03 4.48 -3.69
CA PHE A 196 6.44 5.79 -3.40
C PHE A 196 7.37 6.95 -3.77
N ILE A 197 6.75 8.06 -4.17
CA ILE A 197 7.33 9.39 -4.09
C ILE A 197 7.19 9.84 -2.65
N GLN A 198 8.29 10.25 -2.03
CA GLN A 198 8.29 10.90 -0.72
C GLN A 198 8.29 12.42 -0.92
N THR A 199 7.45 13.13 -0.18
CA THR A 199 7.36 14.60 -0.18
C THR A 199 7.27 15.16 1.24
N ASP A 200 7.73 16.39 1.43
CA ASP A 200 7.54 17.15 2.65
C ASP A 200 6.30 18.08 2.58
N ALA A 201 5.63 18.16 1.42
CA ALA A 201 4.28 18.71 1.35
C ALA A 201 3.40 18.00 2.38
N SER A 202 2.69 18.77 3.22
CA SER A 202 1.93 18.21 4.34
C SER A 202 0.77 17.33 3.85
N ILE A 203 0.93 16.01 4.02
CA ILE A 203 -0.14 15.03 3.81
C ILE A 203 -0.71 14.69 5.17
N ASN A 204 -2.01 14.84 5.34
CA ASN A 204 -2.74 14.55 6.59
C ASN A 204 -4.00 13.73 6.29
N GLN A 205 -4.70 13.30 7.34
CA GLN A 205 -6.01 12.67 7.20
C GLN A 205 -6.94 13.58 6.39
N GLY A 206 -7.54 13.01 5.33
CA GLY A 206 -8.40 13.72 4.39
C GLY A 206 -7.73 14.10 3.06
N ASN A 207 -6.39 14.19 2.98
CA ASN A 207 -5.69 14.35 1.69
C ASN A 207 -5.47 13.01 0.95
N SER A 208 -5.63 11.87 1.65
CA SER A 208 -5.51 10.54 1.05
C SER A 208 -6.48 10.37 -0.11
N GLY A 209 -5.99 9.86 -1.23
CA GLY A 209 -6.70 9.73 -2.50
C GLY A 209 -6.67 10.98 -3.37
N GLY A 210 -6.26 12.13 -2.82
CA GLY A 210 -6.05 13.37 -3.57
C GLY A 210 -4.77 13.35 -4.41
N PRO A 211 -4.65 14.28 -5.38
CA PRO A 211 -3.52 14.34 -6.29
C PRO A 211 -2.30 15.06 -5.68
N LEU A 212 -1.12 14.61 -6.10
CA LEU A 212 0.14 15.33 -5.99
C LEU A 212 0.47 15.89 -7.38
N PHE A 213 0.46 17.21 -7.51
CA PHE A 213 0.74 17.89 -8.78
C PHE A 213 2.18 18.38 -8.85
N ASN A 214 2.72 18.44 -10.06
CA ASN A 214 3.91 19.23 -10.37
C ASN A 214 3.52 20.71 -10.60
N VAL A 215 4.50 21.56 -10.83
CA VAL A 215 4.29 23.00 -11.09
C VAL A 215 3.62 23.29 -12.44
N ASP A 216 3.55 22.33 -13.34
CA ASP A 216 2.87 22.45 -14.63
C ASP A 216 1.35 22.13 -14.47
N GLY A 217 0.92 21.62 -13.32
CA GLY A 217 -0.45 21.22 -13.00
C GLY A 217 -0.82 19.81 -13.43
N ASP A 218 0.17 18.98 -13.68
CA ASP A 218 -0.03 17.58 -14.02
C ASP A 218 0.10 16.70 -12.76
N VAL A 219 -0.73 15.67 -12.64
CA VAL A 219 -0.70 14.71 -11.53
C VAL A 219 0.51 13.79 -11.68
N ILE A 220 1.47 13.88 -10.76
CA ILE A 220 2.64 13.00 -10.70
C ILE A 220 2.54 11.94 -9.60
N GLY A 221 1.53 12.04 -8.72
CA GLY A 221 1.30 11.06 -7.67
C GLY A 221 -0.10 11.12 -7.08
N ILE A 222 -0.47 10.08 -6.32
CA ILE A 222 -1.71 10.00 -5.55
C ILE A 222 -1.33 9.89 -4.08
N ASN A 223 -1.73 10.86 -3.26
CA ASN A 223 -1.40 10.91 -1.84
C ASN A 223 -2.05 9.73 -1.12
N THR A 224 -1.29 8.98 -0.33
CA THR A 224 -1.81 7.73 0.25
C THR A 224 -1.44 7.51 1.71
N ALA A 225 -0.23 7.82 2.14
CA ALA A 225 0.26 7.48 3.47
C ALA A 225 1.08 8.59 4.10
N ILE A 226 1.13 8.58 5.43
CA ILE A 226 2.01 9.43 6.25
C ILE A 226 2.86 8.57 7.17
N PHE A 227 4.05 9.05 7.50
CA PHE A 227 4.88 8.45 8.52
C PHE A 227 4.71 9.26 9.83
N GLY A 228 4.01 8.68 10.80
CA GLY A 228 3.78 9.32 12.11
C GLY A 228 2.40 9.00 12.69
N ARG A 229 2.35 8.79 14.02
CA ARG A 229 1.10 8.47 14.74
C ARG A 229 0.24 9.69 15.06
N GLN A 230 0.81 10.90 15.03
CA GLN A 230 0.15 12.14 15.47
C GLN A 230 0.00 13.20 14.35
N GLY A 231 0.11 12.80 13.08
CA GLY A 231 0.04 13.72 11.94
C GLY A 231 1.33 13.77 11.14
N ASN A 232 1.37 14.66 10.15
CA ASN A 232 2.52 14.81 9.27
C ASN A 232 3.72 15.43 10.01
N ILE A 233 4.86 14.78 9.92
CA ILE A 233 6.15 15.24 10.46
C ILE A 233 7.13 15.67 9.34
N GLY A 234 6.61 16.06 8.16
CA GLY A 234 7.41 16.36 6.97
C GLY A 234 7.72 15.12 6.12
N ILE A 235 6.98 14.03 6.31
CA ILE A 235 7.16 12.79 5.55
C ILE A 235 5.79 12.30 5.07
N GLY A 236 5.47 12.61 3.82
CA GLY A 236 4.30 12.12 3.10
C GLY A 236 4.71 11.19 1.95
N PHE A 237 3.80 10.29 1.56
CA PHE A 237 4.01 9.33 0.49
C PHE A 237 2.88 9.38 -0.52
N SER A 238 3.27 9.34 -1.81
CA SER A 238 2.32 9.32 -2.93
C SER A 238 2.67 8.20 -3.90
N ILE A 239 1.66 7.52 -4.41
CA ILE A 239 1.78 6.50 -5.45
C ILE A 239 2.14 7.20 -6.76
N PRO A 240 3.26 6.87 -7.44
CA PRO A 240 3.64 7.50 -8.70
C PRO A 240 2.57 7.37 -9.79
N SER A 241 2.37 8.44 -10.56
CA SER A 241 1.33 8.49 -11.60
C SER A 241 1.48 7.39 -12.67
N ASN A 242 2.72 7.08 -13.10
CA ASN A 242 2.97 6.03 -14.10
C ASN A 242 2.57 4.65 -13.59
N ASN A 243 2.76 4.40 -12.29
CA ASN A 243 2.35 3.16 -11.65
C ASN A 243 0.83 3.10 -11.49
N ALA A 244 0.24 4.20 -11.01
CA ALA A 244 -1.20 4.32 -10.80
C ALA A 244 -1.96 4.19 -12.13
N LYS A 245 -1.51 4.83 -13.19
CA LYS A 245 -2.18 4.83 -14.51
C LYS A 245 -2.43 3.42 -15.04
N LYS A 246 -1.44 2.52 -14.92
CA LYS A 246 -1.58 1.12 -15.37
C LYS A 246 -2.68 0.37 -14.60
N VAL A 247 -2.81 0.64 -13.30
CA VAL A 247 -3.86 0.07 -12.46
C VAL A 247 -5.21 0.69 -12.79
N ILE A 248 -5.27 2.03 -12.89
CA ILE A 248 -6.48 2.80 -13.22
C ILE A 248 -7.09 2.32 -14.55
N ASP A 249 -6.26 2.19 -15.61
CA ASP A 249 -6.70 1.73 -16.92
C ASP A 249 -7.32 0.33 -16.84
N GLN A 250 -6.77 -0.59 -16.02
CA GLN A 250 -7.33 -1.92 -15.80
C GLN A 250 -8.62 -1.88 -15.00
N LEU A 251 -8.70 -1.08 -13.95
CA LEU A 251 -9.91 -0.92 -13.13
C LEU A 251 -11.06 -0.34 -13.94
N ILE A 252 -10.80 0.65 -14.81
CA ILE A 252 -11.82 1.21 -15.71
C ILE A 252 -12.29 0.15 -16.72
N LYS A 253 -11.36 -0.60 -17.31
CA LYS A 253 -11.66 -1.55 -18.38
C LYS A 253 -12.28 -2.85 -17.90
N TYR A 254 -11.85 -3.37 -16.75
CA TYR A 254 -12.18 -4.72 -16.29
C TYR A 254 -12.86 -4.74 -14.90
N GLY A 255 -12.91 -3.62 -14.18
CA GLY A 255 -13.37 -3.57 -12.79
C GLY A 255 -12.39 -4.18 -11.79
N GLU A 256 -11.30 -4.77 -12.26
CA GLU A 256 -10.30 -5.50 -11.46
C GLU A 256 -8.92 -5.39 -12.09
N THR A 257 -7.88 -5.63 -11.30
CA THR A 257 -6.50 -5.74 -11.80
C THR A 257 -6.20 -7.17 -12.27
N LYS A 258 -5.31 -7.27 -13.26
CA LYS A 258 -4.80 -8.53 -13.81
C LYS A 258 -3.29 -8.50 -13.79
N ARG A 259 -2.69 -8.94 -12.66
CA ARG A 259 -1.24 -8.97 -12.50
C ARG A 259 -0.63 -10.23 -13.03
N GLY A 260 0.51 -10.08 -13.68
CA GLY A 260 1.35 -11.21 -14.03
C GLY A 260 1.83 -11.96 -12.78
N TRP A 261 1.95 -13.26 -12.90
CA TRP A 261 2.41 -14.17 -11.86
C TRP A 261 3.38 -15.19 -12.42
N LEU A 262 4.56 -15.25 -11.81
CA LEU A 262 5.63 -16.17 -12.19
C LEU A 262 5.54 -17.51 -11.41
N GLY A 263 5.05 -17.47 -10.17
CA GLY A 263 4.91 -18.66 -9.33
C GLY A 263 6.23 -19.11 -8.73
N VAL A 264 7.01 -18.18 -8.17
CA VAL A 264 8.28 -18.43 -7.49
C VAL A 264 8.29 -17.81 -6.10
N ARG A 265 8.96 -18.48 -5.15
CA ARG A 265 9.44 -17.88 -3.90
C ARG A 265 10.89 -17.49 -4.11
N ILE A 266 11.23 -16.26 -3.81
CA ILE A 266 12.52 -15.66 -4.15
C ILE A 266 13.13 -14.92 -2.97
N GLN A 267 14.46 -14.82 -2.97
CA GLN A 267 15.21 -14.00 -2.04
C GLN A 267 16.29 -13.20 -2.77
N ASN A 268 16.78 -12.14 -2.13
CA ASN A 268 17.90 -11.37 -2.66
C ASN A 268 19.17 -12.22 -2.71
N VAL A 269 19.98 -11.94 -3.71
CA VAL A 269 21.31 -12.53 -3.87
C VAL A 269 22.27 -11.78 -2.94
N THR A 270 22.77 -12.44 -1.89
CA THR A 270 23.80 -11.89 -1.01
C THR A 270 25.17 -12.01 -1.68
N LYS A 271 26.20 -11.40 -1.06
CA LYS A 271 27.57 -11.50 -1.55
C LYS A 271 28.05 -12.96 -1.58
N GLU A 272 27.76 -13.73 -0.55
CA GLU A 272 28.13 -15.15 -0.44
C GLU A 272 27.48 -15.99 -1.54
N ILE A 273 26.19 -15.71 -1.87
CA ILE A 273 25.46 -16.37 -2.96
C ILE A 273 26.06 -15.98 -4.31
N ALA A 274 26.41 -14.70 -4.49
CA ALA A 274 27.06 -14.22 -5.72
C ALA A 274 28.42 -14.87 -5.94
N ASP A 275 29.25 -14.93 -4.89
CA ASP A 275 30.58 -15.56 -4.93
C ASP A 275 30.47 -17.06 -5.25
N ALA A 276 29.54 -17.77 -4.62
CA ALA A 276 29.27 -19.19 -4.89
C ALA A 276 28.77 -19.43 -6.34
N GLY A 277 27.98 -18.51 -6.86
CA GLY A 277 27.48 -18.50 -8.23
C GLY A 277 28.49 -18.00 -9.27
N LYS A 278 29.63 -17.46 -8.86
CA LYS A 278 30.63 -16.77 -9.71
C LYS A 278 30.03 -15.56 -10.45
N LEU A 279 29.14 -14.83 -9.80
CA LEU A 279 28.67 -13.53 -10.28
C LEU A 279 29.71 -12.45 -9.93
N ASP A 280 29.82 -11.46 -10.79
CA ASP A 280 30.69 -10.28 -10.63
C ASP A 280 30.28 -9.41 -9.42
N LYS A 281 28.99 -9.40 -9.11
CA LYS A 281 28.39 -8.66 -7.98
C LYS A 281 27.06 -9.29 -7.57
N PRO A 282 26.57 -9.00 -6.35
CA PRO A 282 25.22 -9.36 -5.93
C PRO A 282 24.18 -8.73 -6.86
N ARG A 283 23.44 -9.53 -7.61
CA ARG A 283 22.34 -9.12 -8.50
C ARG A 283 21.42 -10.29 -8.79
N GLY A 284 20.19 -9.98 -9.21
CA GLY A 284 19.19 -10.98 -9.54
C GLY A 284 18.34 -11.42 -8.35
N ALA A 285 17.55 -12.45 -8.57
CA ALA A 285 16.67 -13.05 -7.57
C ALA A 285 16.88 -14.56 -7.51
N LEU A 286 17.29 -15.07 -6.34
CA LEU A 286 17.47 -16.50 -6.12
C LEU A 286 16.11 -17.17 -5.89
N VAL A 287 15.82 -18.20 -6.68
CA VAL A 287 14.61 -19.03 -6.55
C VAL A 287 14.80 -19.98 -5.38
N GLN A 288 14.02 -19.79 -4.31
CA GLN A 288 13.99 -20.69 -3.16
C GLN A 288 13.11 -21.91 -3.44
N ASP A 289 11.93 -21.66 -4.04
CA ASP A 289 10.90 -22.65 -4.28
C ASP A 289 9.97 -22.24 -5.43
N LEU A 290 9.19 -23.19 -5.94
CA LEU A 290 8.24 -23.01 -7.04
C LEU A 290 6.83 -23.35 -6.58
N ALA A 291 5.86 -22.57 -7.04
CA ALA A 291 4.46 -22.92 -6.85
C ALA A 291 4.09 -24.15 -7.68
N ALA A 292 3.57 -25.19 -7.03
CA ALA A 292 3.16 -26.42 -7.68
C ALA A 292 2.12 -26.18 -8.78
N GLY A 293 2.38 -26.65 -9.99
CA GLY A 293 1.57 -26.42 -11.19
C GLY A 293 1.63 -24.98 -11.72
N GLY A 294 2.53 -24.16 -11.17
CA GLY A 294 2.70 -22.76 -11.54
C GLY A 294 3.42 -22.55 -12.87
N PRO A 295 3.46 -21.28 -13.35
CA PRO A 295 4.13 -20.93 -14.61
C PRO A 295 5.61 -21.31 -14.64
N SER A 296 6.34 -21.05 -13.56
CA SER A 296 7.78 -21.32 -13.48
C SER A 296 8.12 -22.79 -13.48
N GLU A 297 7.36 -23.60 -12.76
CA GLU A 297 7.53 -25.05 -12.76
C GLU A 297 7.31 -25.62 -14.17
N LYS A 298 6.20 -25.22 -14.82
CA LYS A 298 5.89 -25.61 -16.21
C LYS A 298 6.93 -25.11 -17.21
N GLY A 299 7.51 -23.94 -16.98
CA GLY A 299 8.57 -23.36 -17.79
C GLY A 299 9.96 -23.94 -17.51
N GLY A 300 10.08 -24.86 -16.53
CA GLY A 300 11.32 -25.56 -16.23
C GLY A 300 12.35 -24.77 -15.45
N LEU A 301 11.91 -23.79 -14.63
CA LEU A 301 12.73 -23.21 -13.56
C LEU A 301 12.92 -24.27 -12.46
N LYS A 302 13.93 -24.07 -11.63
CA LYS A 302 14.25 -24.95 -10.50
C LYS A 302 14.63 -24.12 -9.29
N ALA A 303 14.44 -24.66 -8.10
CA ALA A 303 15.02 -24.12 -6.89
C ALA A 303 16.56 -24.07 -7.05
N GLY A 304 17.17 -22.99 -6.60
CA GLY A 304 18.60 -22.69 -6.77
C GLY A 304 18.94 -21.90 -8.05
N ASP A 305 18.00 -21.65 -8.97
CA ASP A 305 18.21 -20.75 -10.10
C ASP A 305 18.35 -19.30 -9.59
N ILE A 306 19.24 -18.51 -10.16
CA ILE A 306 19.29 -17.07 -9.95
C ILE A 306 18.74 -16.39 -11.21
N ILE A 307 17.61 -15.72 -11.11
CA ILE A 307 17.00 -14.98 -12.23
C ILE A 307 17.82 -13.71 -12.45
N LEU A 308 18.45 -13.59 -13.61
CA LEU A 308 19.30 -12.46 -14.00
C LEU A 308 18.63 -11.50 -14.98
N GLU A 309 17.76 -12.03 -15.86
CA GLU A 309 16.98 -11.22 -16.81
C GLU A 309 15.56 -11.77 -16.92
N PHE A 310 14.62 -10.88 -17.13
CA PHE A 310 13.21 -11.19 -17.36
C PHE A 310 12.69 -10.33 -18.50
N ASP A 311 12.23 -10.98 -19.59
CA ASP A 311 11.69 -10.32 -20.79
C ASP A 311 12.66 -9.24 -21.35
N GLY A 312 13.96 -9.56 -21.40
CA GLY A 312 15.02 -8.67 -21.90
C GLY A 312 15.48 -7.57 -20.92
N LYS A 313 14.93 -7.53 -19.70
CA LYS A 313 15.32 -6.57 -18.65
C LYS A 313 16.21 -7.21 -17.62
N PHE A 314 17.34 -6.59 -17.30
CA PHE A 314 18.20 -7.03 -16.21
C PHE A 314 17.47 -6.91 -14.87
N ILE A 315 17.70 -7.87 -13.98
CA ILE A 315 17.14 -7.90 -12.64
C ILE A 315 18.25 -7.62 -11.64
N ASN A 316 18.14 -6.53 -10.90
CA ASN A 316 19.11 -6.17 -9.87
C ASN A 316 18.76 -6.80 -8.52
N ASP A 317 17.45 -6.84 -8.19
CA ASP A 317 16.96 -7.38 -6.92
C ASP A 317 15.57 -8.00 -7.04
N VAL A 318 15.09 -8.56 -5.92
CA VAL A 318 13.78 -9.20 -5.81
C VAL A 318 12.63 -8.23 -6.06
N LYS A 319 12.76 -6.97 -5.62
CA LYS A 319 11.68 -5.97 -5.75
C LYS A 319 11.45 -5.64 -7.22
N GLU A 320 12.54 -5.44 -7.95
CA GLU A 320 12.48 -5.16 -9.39
C GLU A 320 11.82 -6.32 -10.16
N LEU A 321 12.19 -7.57 -9.84
CA LEU A 321 11.55 -8.73 -10.46
C LEU A 321 10.05 -8.80 -10.16
N ILE A 322 9.65 -8.64 -8.90
CA ILE A 322 8.25 -8.64 -8.49
C ILE A 322 7.47 -7.58 -9.27
N TRP A 323 8.04 -6.39 -9.40
CA TRP A 323 7.43 -5.26 -10.09
C TRP A 323 7.26 -5.52 -11.59
N ILE A 324 8.32 -5.97 -12.26
CA ILE A 324 8.29 -6.25 -13.70
C ILE A 324 7.31 -7.39 -14.01
N VAL A 325 7.33 -8.46 -13.22
CA VAL A 325 6.41 -9.59 -13.39
C VAL A 325 4.95 -9.15 -13.22
N ALA A 326 4.66 -8.37 -12.17
CA ALA A 326 3.29 -7.89 -11.91
C ALA A 326 2.72 -7.01 -13.04
N GLN A 327 3.58 -6.28 -13.75
CA GLN A 327 3.19 -5.45 -14.88
C GLN A 327 3.15 -6.19 -16.22
N THR A 328 3.65 -7.42 -16.26
CA THR A 328 3.65 -8.22 -17.49
C THR A 328 2.26 -8.76 -17.77
N GLU A 329 1.84 -8.67 -19.02
CA GLU A 329 0.53 -9.14 -19.47
C GLU A 329 0.34 -10.63 -19.18
N VAL A 330 -0.82 -10.97 -18.62
CA VAL A 330 -1.21 -12.35 -18.33
C VAL A 330 -1.32 -13.13 -19.64
N GLY A 331 -0.67 -14.29 -19.70
CA GLY A 331 -0.63 -15.15 -20.88
C GLY A 331 0.53 -14.86 -21.85
N LYS A 332 1.25 -13.73 -21.68
CA LYS A 332 2.47 -13.45 -22.44
C LYS A 332 3.52 -14.53 -22.18
N ILE A 333 4.20 -14.97 -23.23
CA ILE A 333 5.38 -15.84 -23.11
C ILE A 333 6.60 -14.94 -23.06
N VAL A 334 7.37 -15.05 -21.99
CA VAL A 334 8.58 -14.26 -21.75
C VAL A 334 9.80 -15.15 -21.70
N GLU A 335 10.94 -14.59 -22.05
CA GLU A 335 12.24 -15.23 -21.82
C GLU A 335 12.77 -14.84 -20.45
N VAL A 336 13.15 -15.86 -19.67
CA VAL A 336 13.76 -15.69 -18.35
C VAL A 336 15.15 -16.30 -18.40
N LYS A 337 16.17 -15.46 -18.25
CA LYS A 337 17.56 -15.88 -18.19
C LYS A 337 17.92 -16.14 -16.73
N VAL A 338 18.37 -17.33 -16.44
CA VAL A 338 18.81 -17.76 -15.11
C VAL A 338 20.23 -18.27 -15.10
N LEU A 339 20.90 -18.08 -13.98
CA LEU A 339 22.15 -18.76 -13.69
C LEU A 339 21.84 -20.07 -12.96
N ARG A 340 22.19 -21.20 -13.55
CA ARG A 340 22.02 -22.56 -13.02
C ARG A 340 23.35 -23.28 -13.10
N ASN A 341 23.89 -23.74 -11.96
CA ASN A 341 25.17 -24.44 -11.91
C ASN A 341 26.28 -23.65 -12.63
N GLN A 342 26.38 -22.35 -12.38
CA GLN A 342 27.34 -21.42 -12.97
C GLN A 342 27.25 -21.29 -14.51
N ARG A 343 26.13 -21.67 -15.11
CA ARG A 343 25.86 -21.52 -16.56
C ARG A 343 24.57 -20.72 -16.76
N GLU A 344 24.57 -19.83 -17.73
CA GLU A 344 23.35 -19.15 -18.11
C GLU A 344 22.44 -20.07 -18.92
N VAL A 345 21.16 -20.10 -18.54
CA VAL A 345 20.10 -20.87 -19.20
C VAL A 345 18.91 -19.97 -19.44
N ILE A 346 18.35 -20.00 -20.67
CA ILE A 346 17.14 -19.27 -21.01
C ILE A 346 15.95 -20.22 -20.92
N LYS A 347 14.88 -19.77 -20.28
CA LYS A 347 13.60 -20.45 -20.16
C LYS A 347 12.49 -19.59 -20.73
N LYS A 348 11.55 -20.22 -21.48
CA LYS A 348 10.34 -19.56 -21.96
C LYS A 348 9.19 -19.88 -21.02
N ILE A 349 8.59 -18.85 -20.43
CA ILE A 349 7.57 -19.02 -19.40
C ILE A 349 6.32 -18.23 -19.81
N LYS A 350 5.17 -18.91 -19.81
CA LYS A 350 3.87 -18.28 -20.01
C LYS A 350 3.39 -17.72 -18.68
N ILE A 351 3.26 -16.40 -18.59
CA ILE A 351 2.88 -15.70 -17.35
C ILE A 351 1.46 -16.03 -16.95
N GLY A 352 1.29 -16.42 -15.69
CA GLY A 352 -0.01 -16.66 -15.06
C GLY A 352 -0.64 -15.38 -14.55
N ARG A 353 -1.84 -15.49 -13.95
CA ARG A 353 -2.53 -14.40 -13.27
C ARG A 353 -2.42 -14.57 -11.75
N LEU A 354 -1.94 -13.52 -11.06
CA LEU A 354 -1.73 -13.54 -9.62
C LEU A 354 -3.05 -13.77 -8.86
N GLU A 355 -4.09 -13.00 -9.17
CA GLU A 355 -5.37 -13.00 -8.45
C GLU A 355 -6.12 -14.33 -8.52
N THR A 356 -5.80 -15.18 -9.52
CA THR A 356 -6.36 -16.52 -9.65
C THR A 356 -5.43 -17.63 -9.15
N SER A 357 -4.21 -17.27 -8.72
CA SER A 357 -3.24 -18.25 -8.21
C SER A 357 -3.69 -18.84 -6.87
N LYS A 358 -3.31 -20.09 -6.61
CA LYS A 358 -3.59 -20.75 -5.32
C LYS A 358 -2.95 -19.98 -4.16
N ASP A 359 -1.73 -19.47 -4.32
CA ASP A 359 -1.01 -18.71 -3.30
C ASP A 359 -1.75 -17.41 -2.91
N PHE A 360 -2.37 -16.73 -3.88
CA PHE A 360 -3.17 -15.54 -3.62
C PHE A 360 -4.47 -15.86 -2.87
N ASN A 361 -5.15 -16.94 -3.29
CA ASN A 361 -6.41 -17.38 -2.69
C ASN A 361 -6.22 -17.92 -1.27
N ILE A 362 -5.09 -18.57 -0.97
CA ILE A 362 -4.75 -19.01 0.38
C ILE A 362 -4.59 -17.79 1.30
N LYS A 363 -3.83 -16.76 0.89
CA LYS A 363 -3.68 -15.52 1.68
C LYS A 363 -5.02 -14.83 1.92
N LYS A 364 -5.86 -14.71 0.89
CA LYS A 364 -7.19 -14.12 1.03
C LYS A 364 -8.09 -14.93 1.97
N ALA A 365 -8.01 -16.26 1.92
CA ALA A 365 -8.73 -17.15 2.82
C ALA A 365 -8.22 -17.08 4.28
N GLU A 366 -6.94 -16.83 4.49
CA GLU A 366 -6.34 -16.62 5.81
C GLU A 366 -6.74 -15.27 6.39
N GLU A 367 -6.78 -14.21 5.60
CA GLU A 367 -7.31 -12.90 6.01
C GLU A 367 -8.79 -13.01 6.45
N HIS A 368 -9.61 -13.77 5.71
CA HIS A 368 -11.01 -14.03 6.09
C HIS A 368 -11.19 -14.90 7.35
N LYS A 369 -10.18 -15.67 7.77
CA LYS A 369 -10.19 -16.44 9.02
C LYS A 369 -9.69 -15.64 10.22
N SER A 370 -9.19 -14.46 10.01
CA SER A 370 -8.75 -13.56 11.08
C SER A 370 -9.94 -13.05 11.88
N LYS A 371 -9.78 -12.96 13.21
CA LYS A 371 -10.81 -12.46 14.12
C LYS A 371 -10.25 -11.35 14.99
N VAL A 372 -11.06 -10.35 15.25
CA VAL A 372 -10.73 -9.28 16.16
C VAL A 372 -10.93 -9.75 17.60
N ILE A 373 -9.93 -9.49 18.46
CA ILE A 373 -9.99 -9.64 19.90
C ILE A 373 -10.19 -8.25 20.49
N GLU A 374 -11.43 -7.84 20.63
CA GLU A 374 -11.83 -6.49 21.01
C GLU A 374 -11.13 -5.99 22.30
N GLY A 375 -11.05 -6.85 23.32
CA GLY A 375 -10.43 -6.49 24.57
C GLY A 375 -8.93 -6.19 24.52
N LEU A 376 -8.25 -6.67 23.52
CA LEU A 376 -6.84 -6.38 23.25
C LEU A 376 -6.64 -5.45 22.05
N LYS A 377 -7.71 -5.10 21.35
CA LYS A 377 -7.67 -4.30 20.10
C LYS A 377 -6.63 -4.84 19.10
N ILE A 378 -6.65 -6.15 18.89
CA ILE A 378 -5.77 -6.84 17.92
C ILE A 378 -6.60 -7.72 17.01
N THR A 379 -6.09 -7.94 15.78
CA THR A 379 -6.59 -8.98 14.89
C THR A 379 -5.64 -10.17 14.91
N VAL A 380 -6.18 -11.37 15.00
CA VAL A 380 -5.40 -12.61 15.05
C VAL A 380 -5.96 -13.65 14.10
N ARG A 381 -5.09 -14.52 13.61
CA ARG A 381 -5.45 -15.77 12.89
C ARG A 381 -4.93 -16.98 13.66
N ALA A 382 -5.47 -18.14 13.35
CA ALA A 382 -4.94 -19.39 13.91
C ALA A 382 -3.50 -19.63 13.43
N LEU A 383 -2.68 -20.23 14.31
CA LEU A 383 -1.35 -20.72 13.96
C LEU A 383 -1.48 -21.94 13.05
N THR A 384 -0.74 -21.95 11.93
CA THR A 384 -0.74 -23.07 10.96
C THR A 384 0.49 -23.95 11.11
N ASN A 385 0.48 -25.13 10.52
CA ASN A 385 1.66 -26.02 10.51
C ASN A 385 2.83 -25.38 9.73
N GLU A 386 2.54 -24.62 8.68
CA GLU A 386 3.57 -23.89 7.94
C GLU A 386 4.26 -22.82 8.81
N ASP A 387 3.51 -22.12 9.68
CA ASP A 387 4.09 -21.18 10.64
C ASP A 387 5.03 -21.89 11.62
N ILE A 388 4.64 -23.09 12.09
CA ILE A 388 5.41 -23.89 13.03
C ILE A 388 6.74 -24.31 12.38
N GLU A 389 6.70 -24.81 11.15
CA GLU A 389 7.87 -25.22 10.38
C GLU A 389 8.78 -24.05 10.02
N ALA A 390 8.21 -22.97 9.48
CA ALA A 390 8.96 -21.78 9.07
C ALA A 390 9.72 -21.10 10.22
N ARG A 391 9.25 -21.30 11.46
CA ARG A 391 9.83 -20.69 12.67
C ARG A 391 10.55 -21.69 13.58
N ASN A 392 10.67 -22.94 13.18
CA ASN A 392 11.23 -24.03 13.97
C ASN A 392 10.61 -24.13 15.38
N LEU A 393 9.30 -23.96 15.47
CA LEU A 393 8.59 -24.10 16.73
C LEU A 393 8.42 -25.58 17.10
N PRO A 394 8.25 -25.92 18.39
CA PRO A 394 7.98 -27.29 18.81
C PRO A 394 6.75 -27.86 18.10
N LYS A 395 6.84 -29.10 17.61
CA LYS A 395 5.72 -29.79 16.97
C LYS A 395 4.51 -29.84 17.94
N GLY A 396 3.33 -29.56 17.40
CA GLY A 396 2.10 -29.51 18.20
C GLY A 396 1.89 -28.18 18.94
N THR A 397 2.70 -27.14 18.69
CA THR A 397 2.42 -25.78 19.16
C THR A 397 1.07 -25.33 18.61
N THR A 398 0.23 -24.77 19.48
CA THR A 398 -1.03 -24.13 19.11
C THR A 398 -1.02 -22.68 19.57
N GLY A 399 -1.80 -21.82 18.91
CA GLY A 399 -1.82 -20.40 19.25
C GLY A 399 -2.53 -19.54 18.22
N ALA A 400 -2.45 -18.25 18.45
CA ALA A 400 -2.99 -17.22 17.56
C ALA A 400 -1.89 -16.26 17.13
N VAL A 401 -1.72 -16.09 15.82
CA VAL A 401 -0.75 -15.17 15.21
C VAL A 401 -1.38 -13.79 15.15
N ILE A 402 -0.71 -12.77 15.66
CA ILE A 402 -1.15 -11.37 15.58
C ILE A 402 -0.95 -10.88 14.14
N THR A 403 -2.03 -10.49 13.47
CA THR A 403 -2.01 -9.97 12.09
C THR A 403 -2.14 -8.46 12.02
N LYS A 404 -2.75 -7.84 13.06
CA LYS A 404 -2.90 -6.39 13.19
C LYS A 404 -2.94 -6.00 14.67
N ILE A 405 -2.38 -4.84 14.98
CA ILE A 405 -2.43 -4.22 16.30
C ILE A 405 -2.96 -2.80 16.11
N GLU A 406 -4.08 -2.47 16.76
CA GLU A 406 -4.62 -1.11 16.73
C GLU A 406 -3.74 -0.18 17.58
N ASN A 407 -3.70 1.11 17.23
CA ASN A 407 -2.88 2.09 17.96
C ASN A 407 -3.24 2.20 19.45
N GLU A 408 -4.50 1.98 19.79
CA GLU A 408 -5.03 2.01 21.16
C GLU A 408 -5.00 0.65 21.86
N SER A 409 -4.30 -0.33 21.30
CA SER A 409 -4.16 -1.65 21.93
C SER A 409 -3.38 -1.54 23.23
N PRO A 410 -3.86 -2.17 24.32
CA PRO A 410 -3.12 -2.23 25.60
C PRO A 410 -1.80 -3.01 25.47
N ILE A 411 -1.63 -3.75 24.36
CA ILE A 411 -0.42 -4.52 24.03
C ILE A 411 0.27 -3.98 22.76
N ASN A 412 0.20 -2.66 22.53
CA ASN A 412 0.76 -2.00 21.35
C ASN A 412 2.30 -2.06 21.26
N TYR A 413 2.97 -2.47 22.33
CA TYR A 413 4.40 -2.76 22.41
C TYR A 413 4.79 -4.12 21.78
N LEU A 414 3.80 -4.96 21.43
CA LEU A 414 4.01 -6.18 20.66
C LEU A 414 4.12 -5.88 19.15
N ASN A 415 4.60 -6.87 18.43
CA ASN A 415 4.73 -6.77 16.97
C ASN A 415 3.71 -7.67 16.27
N VAL A 416 3.31 -7.26 15.08
CA VAL A 416 2.65 -8.15 14.13
C VAL A 416 3.54 -9.37 13.91
N ASN A 417 2.93 -10.51 13.69
CA ASN A 417 3.55 -11.84 13.64
C ASN A 417 4.03 -12.40 14.98
N ASN A 418 3.86 -11.74 16.14
CA ASN A 418 3.99 -12.45 17.41
C ASN A 418 2.87 -13.49 17.52
N ILE A 419 3.16 -14.62 18.19
CA ILE A 419 2.23 -15.74 18.34
C ILE A 419 1.83 -15.85 19.80
N ILE A 420 0.56 -15.67 20.12
CA ILE A 420 0.02 -15.87 21.45
C ILE A 420 -0.25 -17.38 21.63
N ILE A 421 0.47 -18.02 22.55
CA ILE A 421 0.36 -19.47 22.79
C ILE A 421 -0.38 -19.80 24.08
N GLU A 422 -0.35 -18.91 25.07
CA GLU A 422 -1.06 -19.07 26.33
C GLU A 422 -1.60 -17.70 26.77
N ALA A 423 -2.74 -17.73 27.46
CA ALA A 423 -3.28 -16.60 28.19
C ALA A 423 -3.78 -17.08 29.54
N GLN A 424 -3.45 -16.37 30.64
CA GLN A 424 -3.72 -16.80 32.03
C GLN A 424 -3.26 -18.25 32.31
N LYS A 425 -2.06 -18.59 31.81
CA LYS A 425 -1.46 -19.94 31.90
C LYS A 425 -2.27 -21.07 31.24
N LYS A 426 -3.30 -20.74 30.45
CA LYS A 426 -4.09 -21.69 29.66
C LYS A 426 -3.64 -21.66 28.22
N LYS A 427 -3.38 -22.84 27.63
CA LYS A 427 -2.99 -22.96 26.21
C LYS A 427 -4.10 -22.47 25.28
N ILE A 428 -3.73 -21.72 24.28
CA ILE A 428 -4.61 -21.27 23.21
C ILE A 428 -4.64 -22.33 22.12
N LYS A 429 -5.74 -23.07 22.03
CA LYS A 429 -5.98 -24.06 20.97
C LYS A 429 -6.73 -23.46 19.78
N THR A 430 -7.63 -22.52 20.05
CA THR A 430 -8.44 -21.81 19.08
C THR A 430 -8.45 -20.31 19.37
N ILE A 431 -8.82 -19.51 18.36
CA ILE A 431 -9.01 -18.05 18.55
C ILE A 431 -10.14 -17.81 19.58
N GLY A 432 -11.13 -18.69 19.64
CA GLY A 432 -12.21 -18.64 20.62
C GLY A 432 -11.71 -18.73 22.07
N ASP A 433 -10.72 -19.59 22.33
CA ASP A 433 -10.11 -19.69 23.66
C ASP A 433 -9.49 -18.36 24.10
N LEU A 434 -8.71 -17.73 23.19
CA LEU A 434 -8.10 -16.43 23.44
C LEU A 434 -9.18 -15.38 23.75
N LYS A 435 -10.22 -15.30 22.93
CA LYS A 435 -11.33 -14.36 23.11
C LYS A 435 -12.03 -14.54 24.46
N ASN A 436 -12.31 -15.78 24.83
CA ASN A 436 -12.99 -16.09 26.11
C ASN A 436 -12.11 -15.74 27.32
N ILE A 437 -10.81 -16.05 27.27
CA ILE A 437 -9.88 -15.73 28.36
C ILE A 437 -9.73 -14.21 28.49
N VAL A 438 -9.56 -13.48 27.40
CA VAL A 438 -9.48 -12.01 27.39
C VAL A 438 -10.75 -11.40 27.97
N ASN A 439 -11.92 -11.85 27.52
CA ASN A 439 -13.19 -11.35 28.02
C ASN A 439 -13.37 -11.64 29.53
N SER A 440 -12.90 -12.80 29.98
CA SER A 440 -12.94 -13.14 31.44
C SER A 440 -11.97 -12.26 32.22
N ALA A 441 -10.77 -11.99 31.72
CA ALA A 441 -9.81 -11.10 32.37
C ALA A 441 -10.32 -9.66 32.49
N LEU A 442 -10.99 -9.16 31.44
CA LEU A 442 -11.61 -7.82 31.47
C LEU A 442 -12.76 -7.68 32.47
N ARG A 443 -13.39 -8.81 32.83
CA ARG A 443 -14.45 -8.86 33.84
C ARG A 443 -13.91 -9.03 35.28
N SER A 444 -12.63 -9.35 35.42
CA SER A 444 -11.99 -9.47 36.74
C SER A 444 -11.71 -8.10 37.34
N THR A 445 -11.61 -8.07 38.68
CA THR A 445 -11.34 -6.84 39.42
C THR A 445 -10.05 -6.15 39.00
N ASP A 446 -9.01 -6.94 38.71
CA ASP A 446 -7.68 -6.42 38.45
C ASP A 446 -7.46 -6.06 36.97
N LYS A 447 -8.37 -6.47 36.06
CA LYS A 447 -8.32 -6.22 34.63
C LYS A 447 -6.94 -6.51 34.00
N THR A 448 -6.18 -7.44 34.56
CA THR A 448 -4.86 -7.84 34.09
C THR A 448 -4.91 -9.18 33.38
N ILE A 449 -4.08 -9.37 32.39
CA ILE A 449 -3.94 -10.62 31.67
C ILE A 449 -2.47 -10.97 31.47
N LEU A 450 -2.10 -12.18 31.91
CA LEU A 450 -0.77 -12.73 31.63
C LEU A 450 -0.82 -13.46 30.30
N ILE A 451 -0.01 -13.05 29.33
CA ILE A 451 0.07 -13.65 27.99
C ILE A 451 1.46 -14.27 27.81
N THR A 452 1.52 -15.45 27.22
CA THR A 452 2.77 -16.05 26.76
C THR A 452 2.81 -16.03 25.24
N ILE A 453 3.89 -15.51 24.68
CA ILE A 453 4.07 -15.39 23.24
C ILE A 453 5.34 -16.07 22.77
N TYR A 454 5.39 -16.38 21.47
CA TYR A 454 6.63 -16.42 20.69
C TYR A 454 6.77 -15.11 19.93
N ASN A 455 7.93 -14.44 20.08
CA ASN A 455 8.26 -13.25 19.32
C ASN A 455 8.69 -13.61 17.87
N ASN A 456 9.01 -12.61 17.05
CA ASN A 456 9.44 -12.82 15.66
C ASN A 456 10.79 -13.58 15.52
N GLN A 457 11.53 -13.72 16.61
CA GLN A 457 12.78 -14.51 16.69
C GLN A 457 12.52 -15.91 17.30
N SER A 458 11.27 -16.34 17.41
CA SER A 458 10.87 -17.61 18.02
C SER A 458 11.27 -17.79 19.50
N GLN A 459 11.50 -16.66 20.20
CA GLN A 459 11.80 -16.70 21.64
C GLN A 459 10.48 -16.64 22.44
N ARG A 460 10.33 -17.54 23.39
CA ARG A 460 9.18 -17.54 24.32
C ARG A 460 9.33 -16.43 25.35
N ARG A 461 8.27 -15.61 25.53
CA ARG A 461 8.22 -14.51 26.49
C ARG A 461 6.88 -14.48 27.21
N TYR A 462 6.91 -14.03 28.46
CA TYR A 462 5.73 -13.71 29.26
C TYR A 462 5.55 -12.20 29.30
N ILE A 463 4.31 -11.76 29.18
CA ILE A 463 3.94 -10.34 29.14
C ILE A 463 2.63 -10.13 29.88
#